data_150d839b5a927e429a71dac72e66b23a
#
_entry.id   150d839b5a927e429a71dac72e66b23a
#
_cell.length_a   1.000
_cell.length_b   1.000
_cell.length_c   1.000
_cell.angle_alpha   90.00
_cell.angle_beta   90.00
_cell.angle_gamma   90.00
#
_symmetry.space_group_name_H-M   'P 1'
#
loop_
_entity.id
_entity.type
_entity.pdbx_description
1 polymer ?
#
loop_
_entity_poly.entity_id
_entity_poly.type
_entity_poly.pdbx_seq_one_letter_code
_entity_poly.pdbx_strand_id
1 'polypeptide(L)'
;MPTLKRYNYFVKEKDYISQFDYCYYFDVDMGIVDKVGDEVLDDLVATMHPYQSFYPKEQRTYDRNPKSLAYVPPGEEGELYYAGGFNGGSTKRFMEMAEVLADRVTKDLENDVIALWHDESQMNRYLIDNPPTLSTIPISTSK
;
A
#
# COMPACT_ATOMS: atom_id res chain seq x y z
N MET A 1 -8.93 12.02 8.85
CA MET A 1 -8.69 10.56 8.90
C MET A 1 -7.22 10.30 8.63
N PRO A 2 -6.49 9.86 9.65
CA PRO A 2 -5.03 9.68 9.51
C PRO A 2 -4.64 8.65 8.44
N THR A 3 -5.35 7.53 8.36
CA THR A 3 -5.04 6.47 7.39
C THR A 3 -5.18 6.95 5.94
N LEU A 4 -6.17 7.80 5.66
CA LEU A 4 -6.40 8.32 4.31
C LEU A 4 -5.24 9.16 3.81
N LYS A 5 -4.68 10.00 4.69
CA LYS A 5 -3.64 10.97 4.32
C LYS A 5 -2.22 10.53 4.71
N ARG A 6 -2.04 9.26 5.01
CA ARG A 6 -0.75 8.74 5.47
C ARG A 6 0.39 9.10 4.50
N TYR A 7 0.20 8.82 3.23
CA TYR A 7 1.24 9.09 2.23
C TYR A 7 1.44 10.58 1.98
N ASN A 8 0.41 11.39 2.19
CA ASN A 8 0.57 12.85 2.13
C ASN A 8 1.56 13.35 3.19
N TYR A 9 1.52 12.78 4.39
CA TYR A 9 2.49 13.13 5.44
C TYR A 9 3.90 12.70 5.07
N PHE A 10 4.07 11.52 4.46
CA PHE A 10 5.39 11.07 4.01
C PHE A 10 5.95 11.98 2.93
N VAL A 11 5.12 12.43 2.02
CA VAL A 11 5.55 13.37 0.96
C VAL A 11 6.04 14.69 1.57
N LYS A 12 5.40 15.18 2.63
CA LYS A 12 5.86 16.36 3.35
C LYS A 12 7.25 16.21 3.93
N GLU A 13 7.60 14.99 4.33
CA GLU A 13 8.89 14.66 4.94
C GLU A 13 9.88 14.08 3.93
N LYS A 14 9.64 14.28 2.65
CA LYS A 14 10.45 13.69 1.58
C LYS A 14 11.94 13.98 1.73
N ASP A 15 12.31 15.23 2.06
CA ASP A 15 13.71 15.62 2.17
C ASP A 15 14.42 14.84 3.29
N TYR A 16 13.74 14.64 4.41
CA TYR A 16 14.27 13.85 5.51
C TYR A 16 14.37 12.36 5.14
N ILE A 17 13.28 11.80 4.62
CA ILE A 17 13.19 10.39 4.25
C ILE A 17 14.22 10.03 3.18
N SER A 18 14.46 10.94 2.24
CA SER A 18 15.36 10.71 1.11
C SER A 18 16.84 10.60 1.51
N GLN A 19 17.16 10.87 2.77
CA GLN A 19 18.53 10.66 3.28
C GLN A 19 18.87 9.19 3.51
N PHE A 20 17.85 8.32 3.53
CA PHE A 20 18.01 6.90 3.82
C PHE A 20 17.90 6.07 2.55
N ASP A 21 18.60 4.95 2.49
CA ASP A 21 18.59 4.06 1.33
C ASP A 21 17.27 3.27 1.23
N TYR A 22 16.70 2.91 2.37
CA TYR A 22 15.48 2.13 2.47
C TYR A 22 14.51 2.79 3.43
N CYS A 23 13.21 2.65 3.15
CA CYS A 23 12.14 3.19 3.97
C CYS A 23 10.98 2.20 4.02
N TYR A 24 10.53 1.88 5.22
CA TYR A 24 9.41 0.95 5.43
C TYR A 24 8.38 1.59 6.35
N TYR A 25 7.12 1.37 6.01
CA TYR A 25 6.00 1.69 6.88
C TYR A 25 5.43 0.42 7.47
N PHE A 26 5.07 0.44 8.74
CA PHE A 26 4.22 -0.59 9.32
C PHE A 26 3.32 0.04 10.39
N ASP A 27 2.13 -0.57 10.55
CA ASP A 27 1.14 -0.06 11.50
C ASP A 27 1.63 -0.16 12.94
N VAL A 28 1.31 0.84 13.75
CA VAL A 28 1.75 0.94 15.15
C VAL A 28 1.20 -0.21 16.00
N ASP A 29 0.09 -0.82 15.60
CA ASP A 29 -0.52 -1.95 16.31
C ASP A 29 0.02 -3.30 15.83
N MET A 30 0.96 -3.33 14.88
CA MET A 30 1.65 -4.54 14.47
C MET A 30 2.86 -4.78 15.36
N GLY A 31 3.11 -6.04 15.69
CA GLY A 31 4.28 -6.43 16.46
C GLY A 31 5.31 -7.12 15.58
N ILE A 32 6.58 -6.78 15.78
CA ILE A 32 7.69 -7.54 15.18
C ILE A 32 7.95 -8.72 16.10
N VAL A 33 7.67 -9.93 15.59
CA VAL A 33 7.71 -11.15 16.40
C VAL A 33 9.00 -11.95 16.22
N ASP A 34 9.82 -11.56 15.24
CA ASP A 34 11.10 -12.20 15.00
C ASP A 34 12.06 -11.18 14.38
N LYS A 35 13.31 -11.56 14.29
CA LYS A 35 14.35 -10.69 13.73
C LYS A 35 14.06 -10.42 12.25
N VAL A 36 14.12 -9.15 11.87
CA VAL A 36 14.02 -8.73 10.47
C VAL A 36 15.43 -8.49 9.95
N GLY A 37 15.80 -9.16 8.88
CA GLY A 37 17.11 -9.04 8.26
C GLY A 37 17.02 -8.54 6.83
N ASP A 38 17.98 -8.94 6.02
CA ASP A 38 18.11 -8.46 4.63
C ASP A 38 17.02 -9.00 3.70
N GLU A 39 16.20 -9.95 4.16
CA GLU A 39 15.14 -10.55 3.37
C GLU A 39 14.07 -9.56 2.92
N VAL A 40 14.00 -8.39 3.54
CA VAL A 40 13.06 -7.33 3.15
C VAL A 40 13.72 -6.24 2.31
N LEU A 41 15.01 -6.33 2.02
CA LEU A 41 15.72 -5.31 1.25
C LEU A 41 15.49 -5.54 -0.24
N ASP A 42 14.55 -4.80 -0.80
CA ASP A 42 14.22 -4.86 -2.22
C ASP A 42 13.68 -3.49 -2.66
N ASP A 43 13.45 -3.32 -3.96
CA ASP A 43 13.02 -2.02 -4.49
C ASP A 43 11.63 -1.62 -4.03
N LEU A 44 10.65 -2.49 -4.16
CA LEU A 44 9.28 -2.23 -3.73
C LEU A 44 8.73 -3.48 -3.06
N VAL A 45 8.44 -3.36 -1.78
CA VAL A 45 8.02 -4.46 -0.92
C VAL A 45 6.60 -4.23 -0.43
N ALA A 46 5.75 -5.22 -0.58
CA ALA A 46 4.38 -5.19 -0.06
C ALA A 46 4.03 -6.54 0.54
N THR A 47 3.12 -6.53 1.50
CA THR A 47 2.69 -7.74 2.19
C THR A 47 1.36 -8.22 1.66
N MET A 48 1.31 -9.48 1.26
CA MET A 48 0.09 -10.13 0.83
C MET A 48 -0.94 -10.10 1.98
N HIS A 49 -2.16 -9.68 1.67
CA HIS A 49 -3.24 -9.69 2.65
C HIS A 49 -3.59 -11.12 3.03
N PRO A 50 -3.63 -11.48 4.33
CA PRO A 50 -3.76 -12.87 4.75
C PRO A 50 -5.07 -13.56 4.35
N TYR A 51 -6.11 -12.78 4.10
CA TYR A 51 -7.42 -13.33 3.70
C TYR A 51 -7.77 -12.99 2.26
N GLN A 52 -7.68 -11.71 1.90
CA GLN A 52 -8.15 -11.21 0.60
C GLN A 52 -7.44 -11.88 -0.57
N SER A 53 -6.16 -12.18 -0.43
CA SER A 53 -5.38 -12.80 -1.50
C SER A 53 -5.86 -14.21 -1.87
N PHE A 54 -6.57 -14.87 -0.94
CA PHE A 54 -7.12 -16.22 -1.18
C PHE A 54 -8.56 -16.20 -1.66
N TYR A 55 -9.20 -15.04 -1.68
CA TYR A 55 -10.56 -14.92 -2.23
C TYR A 55 -10.50 -14.88 -3.77
N PRO A 56 -11.58 -15.34 -4.44
CA PRO A 56 -11.72 -15.07 -5.86
C PRO A 56 -11.52 -13.57 -6.15
N LYS A 57 -10.87 -13.24 -7.24
CA LYS A 57 -10.50 -11.85 -7.53
C LYS A 57 -11.66 -10.87 -7.48
N GLU A 58 -12.81 -11.30 -7.97
CA GLU A 58 -14.03 -10.48 -8.01
C GLU A 58 -14.63 -10.23 -6.62
N GLN A 59 -14.24 -11.00 -5.61
CA GLN A 59 -14.72 -10.85 -4.23
C GLN A 59 -13.75 -10.05 -3.35
N ARG A 60 -12.59 -9.68 -3.88
CA ARG A 60 -11.63 -8.87 -3.13
C ARG A 60 -12.14 -7.45 -2.99
N THR A 61 -11.77 -6.80 -1.89
CA THR A 61 -12.29 -5.48 -1.54
C THR A 61 -11.56 -4.32 -2.21
N TYR A 62 -11.27 -4.46 -3.51
CA TYR A 62 -10.83 -3.32 -4.31
C TYR A 62 -11.92 -2.24 -4.33
N ASP A 63 -11.50 -1.00 -4.56
CA ASP A 63 -12.49 0.05 -4.74
C ASP A 63 -13.19 -0.13 -6.09
N ARG A 64 -14.52 -0.23 -6.04
CA ARG A 64 -15.35 -0.44 -7.24
C ARG A 64 -16.12 0.81 -7.64
N ASN A 65 -15.79 1.96 -7.04
CA ASN A 65 -16.43 3.22 -7.38
C ASN A 65 -15.68 3.88 -8.54
N PRO A 66 -16.30 3.98 -9.74
CA PRO A 66 -15.62 4.57 -10.89
C PRO A 66 -15.28 6.06 -10.75
N LYS A 67 -15.79 6.72 -9.70
CA LYS A 67 -15.45 8.10 -9.41
C LYS A 67 -14.14 8.23 -8.64
N SER A 68 -13.65 7.15 -8.03
CA SER A 68 -12.39 7.15 -7.30
C SER A 68 -11.21 6.83 -8.21
N LEU A 69 -10.06 7.45 -7.94
CA LEU A 69 -8.81 7.11 -8.63
C LEU A 69 -8.24 5.76 -8.13
N ALA A 70 -8.81 5.20 -7.06
CA ALA A 70 -8.51 3.83 -6.61
C ALA A 70 -9.34 2.77 -7.34
N TYR A 71 -10.21 3.16 -8.25
CA TYR A 71 -11.13 2.26 -8.94
C TYR A 71 -10.39 1.14 -9.67
N VAL A 72 -10.84 -0.08 -9.41
CA VAL A 72 -10.40 -1.27 -10.14
C VAL A 72 -11.62 -1.87 -10.83
N PRO A 73 -11.71 -1.78 -12.15
CA PRO A 73 -12.82 -2.39 -12.88
C PRO A 73 -12.84 -3.91 -12.71
N PRO A 74 -14.02 -4.54 -12.74
CA PRO A 74 -14.11 -5.99 -12.79
C PRO A 74 -13.29 -6.56 -13.95
N GLY A 75 -12.46 -7.56 -13.67
CA GLY A 75 -11.59 -8.17 -14.65
C GLY A 75 -10.18 -7.59 -14.72
N GLU A 76 -9.93 -6.49 -14.01
CA GLU A 76 -8.61 -5.84 -13.98
C GLU A 76 -7.91 -6.01 -12.63
N GLU A 77 -8.38 -6.93 -11.81
CA GLU A 77 -7.78 -7.22 -10.52
C GLU A 77 -6.35 -7.76 -10.67
N GLY A 78 -5.50 -7.45 -9.68
CA GLY A 78 -4.14 -7.98 -9.64
C GLY A 78 -4.08 -9.45 -9.21
N GLU A 79 -2.90 -10.04 -9.29
CA GLU A 79 -2.69 -11.42 -8.84
C GLU A 79 -2.88 -11.55 -7.33
N LEU A 80 -2.37 -10.59 -6.57
CA LEU A 80 -2.48 -10.57 -5.12
C LEU A 80 -3.17 -9.30 -4.65
N TYR A 81 -3.76 -9.36 -3.47
CA TYR A 81 -4.27 -8.19 -2.77
C TYR A 81 -3.37 -7.92 -1.58
N TYR A 82 -2.93 -6.68 -1.42
CA TYR A 82 -1.91 -6.32 -0.44
C TYR A 82 -2.52 -5.62 0.77
N ALA A 83 -2.01 -5.97 1.96
CA ALA A 83 -2.40 -5.31 3.20
C ALA A 83 -1.68 -3.97 3.32
N GLY A 84 -2.39 -2.96 3.82
CA GLY A 84 -1.83 -1.62 4.03
C GLY A 84 -0.90 -1.50 5.22
N GLY A 85 -0.80 -2.54 6.04
CA GLY A 85 -0.08 -2.47 7.32
C GLY A 85 1.44 -2.57 7.24
N PHE A 86 1.98 -3.04 6.12
CA PHE A 86 3.42 -3.09 5.91
C PHE A 86 3.75 -2.93 4.44
N ASN A 87 4.60 -1.97 4.13
CA ASN A 87 5.12 -1.77 2.78
C ASN A 87 6.35 -0.87 2.83
N GLY A 88 7.14 -0.89 1.76
CA GLY A 88 8.34 -0.07 1.68
C GLY A 88 9.26 -0.50 0.58
N GLY A 89 10.56 -0.37 0.80
CA GLY A 89 11.58 -0.74 -0.16
C GLY A 89 12.66 0.32 -0.27
N SER A 90 13.31 0.41 -1.42
CA SER A 90 14.23 1.50 -1.65
C SER A 90 13.49 2.83 -1.48
N THR A 91 14.15 3.80 -0.88
CA THR A 91 13.51 5.09 -0.60
C THR A 91 12.99 5.74 -1.88
N LYS A 92 13.74 5.60 -2.97
CA LYS A 92 13.32 6.13 -4.26
C LYS A 92 11.96 5.56 -4.69
N ARG A 93 11.83 4.22 -4.68
CA ARG A 93 10.59 3.55 -5.10
C ARG A 93 9.44 3.81 -4.14
N PHE A 94 9.73 3.80 -2.84
CA PHE A 94 8.73 4.13 -1.84
C PHE A 94 8.18 5.55 -2.03
N MET A 95 9.05 6.53 -2.27
CA MET A 95 8.61 7.90 -2.48
C MET A 95 7.87 8.10 -3.81
N GLU A 96 8.26 7.38 -4.87
CA GLU A 96 7.51 7.40 -6.12
C GLU A 96 6.06 6.93 -5.89
N MET A 97 5.88 5.83 -5.16
CA MET A 97 4.56 5.35 -4.79
C MET A 97 3.83 6.36 -3.91
N ALA A 98 4.49 6.85 -2.86
CA ALA A 98 3.88 7.78 -1.92
C ALA A 98 3.36 9.04 -2.61
N GLU A 99 4.10 9.59 -3.57
CA GLU A 99 3.69 10.78 -4.31
C GLU A 99 2.46 10.52 -5.16
N VAL A 100 2.38 9.36 -5.81
CA VAL A 100 1.20 8.98 -6.59
C VAL A 100 -0.02 8.79 -5.68
N LEU A 101 0.14 8.08 -4.57
CA LEU A 101 -0.97 7.84 -3.64
C LEU A 101 -1.47 9.15 -3.01
N ALA A 102 -0.55 10.02 -2.61
CA ALA A 102 -0.90 11.31 -2.05
C ALA A 102 -1.68 12.17 -3.04
N ASP A 103 -1.24 12.20 -4.30
CA ASP A 103 -1.91 12.94 -5.36
C ASP A 103 -3.33 12.42 -5.61
N ARG A 104 -3.49 11.09 -5.68
CA ARG A 104 -4.79 10.46 -5.89
C ARG A 104 -5.76 10.74 -4.75
N VAL A 105 -5.29 10.65 -3.51
CA VAL A 105 -6.10 10.95 -2.34
C VAL A 105 -6.56 12.42 -2.37
N THR A 106 -5.66 13.33 -2.68
CA THR A 106 -5.97 14.75 -2.77
C THR A 106 -7.03 15.03 -3.85
N LYS A 107 -6.86 14.46 -5.03
CA LYS A 107 -7.82 14.63 -6.13
C LYS A 107 -9.17 14.01 -5.81
N ASP A 108 -9.20 12.83 -5.20
CA ASP A 108 -10.44 12.21 -4.78
C ASP A 108 -11.18 13.11 -3.78
N LEU A 109 -10.48 13.65 -2.79
CA LEU A 109 -11.07 14.54 -1.80
C LEU A 109 -11.63 15.82 -2.43
N GLU A 110 -10.96 16.37 -3.44
CA GLU A 110 -11.45 17.53 -4.17
C GLU A 110 -12.79 17.25 -4.89
N ASN A 111 -13.05 15.99 -5.18
CA ASN A 111 -14.28 15.54 -5.80
C ASN A 111 -15.24 14.85 -4.81
N ASP A 112 -15.02 15.06 -3.52
CA ASP A 112 -15.82 14.47 -2.43
C ASP A 112 -15.85 12.93 -2.47
N VAL A 113 -14.74 12.32 -2.86
CA VAL A 113 -14.60 10.86 -2.94
C VAL A 113 -13.56 10.38 -1.93
N ILE A 114 -13.91 9.32 -1.21
CA ILE A 114 -13.01 8.61 -0.31
C ILE A 114 -13.00 7.15 -0.72
N ALA A 115 -11.82 6.61 -1.03
CA ALA A 115 -11.70 5.20 -1.40
C ALA A 115 -12.14 4.28 -0.26
N LEU A 116 -12.67 3.12 -0.60
CA LEU A 116 -13.31 2.18 0.33
C LEU A 116 -12.46 1.87 1.57
N TRP A 117 -11.21 1.50 1.38
CA TRP A 117 -10.25 1.23 2.46
C TRP A 117 -9.11 2.24 2.47
N HIS A 118 -9.42 3.49 2.14
CA HIS A 118 -8.53 4.64 2.24
C HIS A 118 -7.21 4.41 1.47
N ASP A 119 -6.08 4.52 2.16
CA ASP A 119 -4.77 4.34 1.54
C ASP A 119 -4.52 2.93 1.02
N GLU A 120 -5.11 1.90 1.65
CA GLU A 120 -4.98 0.52 1.16
C GLU A 120 -5.61 0.34 -0.21
N SER A 121 -6.78 0.94 -0.45
CA SER A 121 -7.43 0.90 -1.77
C SER A 121 -6.58 1.59 -2.83
N GLN A 122 -6.03 2.75 -2.50
CA GLN A 122 -5.16 3.49 -3.42
C GLN A 122 -3.88 2.69 -3.72
N MET A 123 -3.28 2.09 -2.70
CA MET A 123 -2.08 1.28 -2.85
C MET A 123 -2.34 0.06 -3.75
N ASN A 124 -3.45 -0.63 -3.54
CA ASN A 124 -3.77 -1.80 -4.36
C ASN A 124 -4.01 -1.43 -5.83
N ARG A 125 -4.63 -0.28 -6.11
CA ARG A 125 -4.74 0.21 -7.48
C ARG A 125 -3.35 0.47 -8.08
N TYR A 126 -2.48 1.09 -7.32
CA TYR A 126 -1.12 1.40 -7.77
C TYR A 126 -0.32 0.12 -8.06
N LEU A 127 -0.42 -0.87 -7.18
CA LEU A 127 0.38 -2.10 -7.29
C LEU A 127 -0.09 -3.04 -8.40
N ILE A 128 -1.28 -2.84 -8.95
CA ILE A 128 -1.69 -3.55 -10.17
C ILE A 128 -0.83 -3.08 -11.35
N ASP A 129 -0.63 -1.78 -11.47
CA ASP A 129 0.14 -1.19 -12.57
C ASP A 129 1.65 -1.22 -12.32
N ASN A 130 2.05 -1.25 -11.05
CA ASN A 130 3.44 -1.22 -10.60
C ASN A 130 3.65 -2.34 -9.57
N PRO A 131 3.72 -3.60 -10.00
CA PRO A 131 3.82 -4.71 -9.05
C PRO A 131 5.03 -4.61 -8.14
N PRO A 132 4.93 -5.03 -6.88
CA PRO A 132 6.08 -5.04 -6.00
C PRO A 132 7.15 -6.00 -6.51
N THR A 133 8.41 -5.66 -6.24
CA THR A 133 9.54 -6.53 -6.59
C THR A 133 9.68 -7.67 -5.58
N LEU A 134 9.10 -7.50 -4.38
CA LEU A 134 9.05 -8.54 -3.36
C LEU A 134 7.69 -8.52 -2.68
N SER A 135 7.01 -9.66 -2.68
CA SER A 135 5.76 -9.84 -1.93
C SER A 135 6.04 -10.71 -0.72
N THR A 136 5.80 -10.18 0.48
CA THR A 136 6.01 -10.94 1.71
C THR A 136 4.70 -11.59 2.16
N ILE A 137 4.84 -12.71 2.87
CA ILE A 137 3.72 -13.41 3.48
C ILE A 137 3.62 -12.90 4.93
N PRO A 138 2.43 -12.47 5.38
CA PRO A 138 2.27 -12.03 6.75
C PRO A 138 2.50 -13.19 7.70
N ILE A 139 3.22 -12.93 8.78
CA ILE A 139 3.38 -13.93 9.84
C ILE A 139 2.06 -13.99 10.58
N SER A 140 1.44 -15.16 10.57
CA SER A 140 0.24 -15.39 11.35
C SER A 140 0.62 -15.49 12.82
N THR A 141 0.27 -14.50 13.59
CA THR A 141 0.35 -14.58 15.04
C THR A 141 -1.00 -15.06 15.56
N SER A 142 -1.26 -16.33 15.38
CA SER A 142 -2.43 -16.93 16.00
C SER A 142 -2.16 -17.05 17.50
N LYS A 143 -2.69 -16.19 18.24
CA LYS A 143 -2.57 -16.23 19.70
C LYS A 143 -3.87 -15.94 20.35
#